data_19bc5c31b65421004e50c90f5d5f1891
#
_entry.id   19bc5c31b65421004e50c90f5d5f1891
#
_cell.length_a   1.000
_cell.length_b   1.000
_cell.length_c   1.000
_cell.angle_alpha   90.00
_cell.angle_beta   90.00
_cell.angle_gamma   90.00
#
_symmetry.space_group_name_H-M   'P 1'
#
loop_
_entity.id
_entity.type
_entity.pdbx_description
1 polymer ?
#
loop_
_entity_poly.entity_id
_entity_poly.type
_entity_poly.pdbx_seq_one_letter_code
_entity_poly.pdbx_strand_id
1 'polypeptide(L)'
;MKAYFKNPKHSLGVGIDFGTSNSAAAIFDGKKVTMVELSAQQIMPSATYIDKDFLSLTGEDAINMYISANRGRTVELAGELLGEERTGTGDNNGPDNDNETNKVYGHAVHDFGLPGRLFRGTKRLLSSRSNEKIMIFGRPFRLVALITPILLRVCKSIQMHASELGEKSLKHASLGHPVNFESINASGNQIALERLAESYKYAGIMKQNFCPEPIAATLSYLFTNPVEFHGNILTIDFGGGTLDFVVLKSVGDSFEVVATHGISLGGDKIDQMIYAHLIFPLLGKGERWVRTVDGLSVDTLFPFSDYEELLINWPVSYMLNQNKYTGPVMDRMNNTDSSATKFRRLYDVIKQNYSFQIFHAIRELKSDLSFGHEAVLDIPELDINVQITRDQFEQIISTLLDDLNQAIKDTLMKANLANNQIDLVIRTGGSSLIPAVNNILNKHFSGKVIDHDPFTSVAAGLAISDYYGFEFTG
;
A
#
# COMPACT_ATOMS: atom_id res chain seq x y z
N MET A 1 31.79 -22.71 2.43
CA MET A 1 31.15 -21.52 3.02
C MET A 1 31.45 -20.35 2.09
N LYS A 2 30.43 -19.62 1.67
CA LYS A 2 30.58 -18.59 0.63
C LYS A 2 31.49 -17.46 1.10
N ALA A 3 32.29 -16.92 0.19
CA ALA A 3 33.24 -15.86 0.47
C ALA A 3 32.59 -14.64 1.17
N TYR A 4 31.34 -14.34 0.80
CA TYR A 4 30.57 -13.20 1.32
C TYR A 4 29.98 -13.40 2.72
N PHE A 5 29.74 -14.64 3.16
CA PHE A 5 29.04 -14.98 4.40
C PHE A 5 30.01 -15.58 5.43
N LYS A 6 30.94 -14.74 5.91
CA LYS A 6 31.93 -15.10 6.93
C LYS A 6 31.72 -14.24 8.18
N ASN A 7 32.04 -14.82 9.36
CA ASN A 7 32.04 -14.13 10.64
C ASN A 7 30.67 -13.54 11.06
N PRO A 8 29.79 -14.37 11.68
CA PRO A 8 28.54 -13.90 12.22
C PRO A 8 28.74 -12.80 13.27
N LYS A 9 27.92 -11.74 13.21
CA LYS A 9 27.90 -10.61 14.16
C LYS A 9 26.93 -10.86 15.31
N HIS A 10 25.88 -11.64 15.04
CA HIS A 10 24.81 -11.95 15.99
C HIS A 10 24.55 -13.46 16.07
N SER A 11 23.98 -13.92 17.19
CA SER A 11 23.52 -15.31 17.40
C SER A 11 22.30 -15.65 16.52
N LEU A 12 21.39 -14.66 16.37
CA LEU A 12 20.24 -14.69 15.48
C LEU A 12 20.26 -13.42 14.63
N GLY A 13 19.96 -13.52 13.36
CA GLY A 13 19.70 -12.39 12.50
C GLY A 13 18.21 -12.11 12.40
N VAL A 14 17.82 -10.85 12.43
CA VAL A 14 16.43 -10.40 12.34
C VAL A 14 16.25 -9.50 11.14
N GLY A 15 15.30 -9.82 10.29
CA GLY A 15 14.91 -9.02 9.14
C GLY A 15 13.46 -8.57 9.25
N ILE A 16 13.21 -7.28 9.04
CA ILE A 16 11.86 -6.71 9.05
C ILE A 16 11.64 -5.94 7.75
N ASP A 17 10.71 -6.41 6.96
CA ASP A 17 10.20 -5.74 5.78
C ASP A 17 8.86 -5.07 6.12
N PHE A 18 8.89 -3.75 6.29
CA PHE A 18 7.69 -2.92 6.42
C PHE A 18 7.32 -2.35 5.05
N GLY A 19 6.51 -3.10 4.30
CA GLY A 19 6.06 -2.69 2.97
C GLY A 19 4.90 -1.69 2.97
N THR A 20 4.63 -1.10 1.81
CA THR A 20 3.51 -0.16 1.59
C THR A 20 2.15 -0.83 1.83
N SER A 21 1.98 -2.04 1.34
CA SER A 21 0.72 -2.79 1.42
C SER A 21 0.77 -3.89 2.46
N ASN A 22 1.90 -4.57 2.62
CA ASN A 22 2.09 -5.70 3.51
C ASN A 22 3.43 -5.62 4.23
N SER A 23 3.50 -6.25 5.40
CA SER A 23 4.72 -6.40 6.21
C SER A 23 5.05 -7.87 6.40
N ALA A 24 6.34 -8.18 6.43
CA ALA A 24 6.88 -9.51 6.69
C ALA A 24 8.09 -9.43 7.62
N ALA A 25 8.40 -10.53 8.31
CA ALA A 25 9.61 -10.63 9.13
C ALA A 25 10.21 -12.02 9.05
N ALA A 26 11.52 -12.10 9.22
CA ALA A 26 12.25 -13.36 9.23
C ALA A 26 13.31 -13.39 10.34
N ILE A 27 13.63 -14.58 10.80
CA ILE A 27 14.76 -14.88 11.68
C ILE A 27 15.69 -15.84 10.98
N PHE A 28 16.99 -15.60 11.14
CA PHE A 28 18.06 -16.46 10.61
C PHE A 28 18.97 -16.95 11.74
N ASP A 29 19.12 -18.27 11.89
CA ASP A 29 19.92 -18.92 12.95
C ASP A 29 21.35 -19.30 12.49
N GLY A 30 21.77 -18.78 11.35
CA GLY A 30 23.04 -19.12 10.72
C GLY A 30 22.99 -20.32 9.78
N LYS A 31 21.89 -21.07 9.76
CA LYS A 31 21.66 -22.24 8.89
C LYS A 31 20.39 -22.11 8.06
N LYS A 32 19.29 -21.71 8.69
CA LYS A 32 17.97 -21.65 8.10
C LYS A 32 17.33 -20.28 8.34
N VAL A 33 16.72 -19.73 7.31
CA VAL A 33 15.79 -18.61 7.44
C VAL A 33 14.42 -19.17 7.79
N THR A 34 13.78 -18.59 8.79
CA THR A 34 12.41 -18.92 9.19
C THR A 34 11.57 -17.66 9.14
N MET A 35 10.50 -17.68 8.35
CA MET A 35 9.53 -16.58 8.32
C MET A 35 8.72 -16.56 9.62
N VAL A 36 8.52 -15.38 10.18
CA VAL A 36 7.78 -15.18 11.42
C VAL A 36 6.29 -15.06 11.10
N GLU A 37 5.46 -15.80 11.81
CA GLU A 37 4.00 -15.62 11.77
C GLU A 37 3.61 -14.34 12.49
N LEU A 38 3.09 -13.35 11.74
CA LEU A 38 2.69 -12.05 12.28
C LEU A 38 1.24 -12.01 12.77
N SER A 39 0.45 -12.96 12.27
CA SER A 39 -0.91 -13.30 12.70
C SER A 39 -1.12 -14.79 12.42
N ALA A 40 -2.16 -15.19 11.72
CA ALA A 40 -2.29 -16.55 11.19
C ALA A 40 -1.49 -16.77 9.89
N GLN A 41 -0.78 -15.75 9.41
CA GLN A 41 -0.02 -15.74 8.15
C GLN A 41 1.36 -15.13 8.35
N GLN A 42 2.29 -15.44 7.44
CA GLN A 42 3.65 -14.88 7.41
C GLN A 42 3.69 -13.43 6.89
N ILE A 43 2.62 -13.02 6.20
CA ILE A 43 2.48 -11.70 5.61
C ILE A 43 1.25 -11.03 6.23
N MET A 44 1.40 -9.81 6.72
CA MET A 44 0.35 -9.05 7.38
C MET A 44 0.12 -7.73 6.64
N PRO A 45 -1.14 -7.29 6.40
CA PRO A 45 -1.42 -5.96 5.85
C PRO A 45 -0.80 -4.85 6.69
N SER A 46 -0.12 -3.89 6.03
CA SER A 46 0.43 -2.67 6.67
C SER A 46 -0.69 -1.66 6.90
N ALA A 47 -1.61 -1.98 7.80
CA ALA A 47 -2.80 -1.21 8.09
C ALA A 47 -2.95 -0.96 9.60
N THR A 48 -3.38 0.25 9.97
CA THR A 48 -3.72 0.64 11.35
C THR A 48 -5.11 1.27 11.35
N TYR A 49 -5.99 0.80 12.21
CA TYR A 49 -7.28 1.42 12.50
C TYR A 49 -7.23 2.05 13.88
N ILE A 50 -7.67 3.30 14.00
CA ILE A 50 -7.73 4.04 15.27
C ILE A 50 -9.18 4.45 15.49
N ASP A 51 -9.76 4.01 16.63
CA ASP A 51 -11.12 4.36 17.02
C ASP A 51 -11.20 5.70 17.77
N LYS A 52 -12.43 6.07 18.20
CA LYS A 52 -12.69 7.31 18.94
C LYS A 52 -12.03 7.35 20.33
N ASP A 53 -11.76 6.19 20.92
CA ASP A 53 -11.09 6.07 22.21
C ASP A 53 -9.58 5.99 22.06
N PHE A 54 -9.08 6.16 20.82
CA PHE A 54 -7.66 6.09 20.43
C PHE A 54 -7.04 4.71 20.63
N LEU A 55 -7.85 3.65 20.68
CA LEU A 55 -7.38 2.28 20.62
C LEU A 55 -7.01 1.93 19.17
N SER A 56 -5.93 1.19 18.99
CA SER A 56 -5.43 0.83 17.67
C SER A 56 -5.55 -0.66 17.41
N LEU A 57 -6.04 -1.02 16.22
CA LEU A 57 -5.97 -2.36 15.65
C LEU A 57 -5.01 -2.33 14.46
N THR A 58 -4.41 -3.47 14.12
CA THR A 58 -3.43 -3.58 13.03
C THR A 58 -3.70 -4.81 12.15
N GLY A 59 -3.19 -4.78 10.91
CA GLY A 59 -3.32 -5.90 9.99
C GLY A 59 -4.76 -6.14 9.54
N GLU A 60 -5.15 -7.40 9.43
CA GLU A 60 -6.50 -7.85 9.06
C GLU A 60 -7.57 -7.33 10.03
N ASP A 61 -7.27 -7.30 11.33
CA ASP A 61 -8.20 -6.82 12.35
C ASP A 61 -8.58 -5.35 12.10
N ALA A 62 -7.61 -4.54 11.69
CA ALA A 62 -7.83 -3.14 11.32
C ALA A 62 -8.75 -3.00 10.10
N ILE A 63 -8.55 -3.82 9.08
CA ILE A 63 -9.36 -3.82 7.85
C ILE A 63 -10.78 -4.29 8.14
N ASN A 64 -10.93 -5.40 8.88
CA ASN A 64 -12.22 -5.96 9.22
C ASN A 64 -13.05 -5.00 10.08
N MET A 65 -12.42 -4.34 11.04
CA MET A 65 -13.08 -3.31 11.85
C MET A 65 -13.55 -2.14 10.98
N TYR A 66 -12.71 -1.65 10.07
CA TYR A 66 -13.08 -0.58 9.14
C TYR A 66 -14.27 -0.95 8.28
N ILE A 67 -14.30 -2.15 7.70
CA ILE A 67 -15.39 -2.63 6.84
C ILE A 67 -16.68 -2.69 7.65
N SER A 68 -16.66 -3.36 8.81
CA SER A 68 -17.85 -3.52 9.66
C SER A 68 -18.38 -2.19 10.17
N ALA A 69 -17.49 -1.29 10.57
CA ALA A 69 -17.84 0.02 11.12
C ALA A 69 -18.46 0.99 10.09
N ASN A 70 -18.19 0.80 8.79
CA ASN A 70 -18.68 1.67 7.72
C ASN A 70 -19.81 1.04 6.87
N ARG A 71 -20.14 -0.23 7.09
CA ARG A 71 -21.23 -0.89 6.37
C ARG A 71 -22.57 -0.25 6.75
N GLY A 72 -23.32 0.21 5.75
CA GLY A 72 -24.64 0.83 5.91
C GLY A 72 -24.64 2.22 6.56
N ARG A 73 -23.51 2.69 7.06
CA ARG A 73 -23.39 3.97 7.77
C ARG A 73 -23.48 5.16 6.79
N THR A 74 -24.43 6.04 6.99
CA THR A 74 -24.51 7.32 6.26
C THR A 74 -23.50 8.31 6.85
N VAL A 75 -22.76 9.00 5.97
CA VAL A 75 -21.82 10.05 6.37
C VAL A 75 -22.58 11.35 6.56
N GLU A 76 -22.54 11.90 7.76
CA GLU A 76 -23.10 13.20 8.12
C GLU A 76 -21.96 14.18 8.40
N LEU A 77 -21.76 15.12 7.48
CA LEU A 77 -20.81 16.19 7.66
C LEU A 77 -21.47 17.31 8.44
N ALA A 78 -20.93 17.65 9.60
CA ALA A 78 -21.38 18.84 10.34
C ALA A 78 -20.30 19.92 10.28
N GLY A 79 -20.74 21.16 10.30
CA GLY A 79 -19.86 22.32 10.39
C GLY A 79 -19.16 22.36 11.75
N GLU A 80 -17.91 22.80 11.76
CA GLU A 80 -17.20 23.07 13.00
C GLU A 80 -17.94 24.21 13.75
N LEU A 81 -18.31 23.96 15.00
CA LEU A 81 -18.89 25.03 15.84
C LEU A 81 -17.78 26.03 16.14
N LEU A 82 -17.85 27.20 15.49
CA LEU A 82 -16.85 28.26 15.65
C LEU A 82 -17.06 29.08 16.95
N GLY A 83 -18.28 29.11 17.45
CA GLY A 83 -18.64 29.82 18.67
C GLY A 83 -20.14 29.86 18.92
N GLU A 84 -20.52 30.27 20.11
CA GLU A 84 -21.89 30.53 20.50
C GLU A 84 -22.05 32.03 20.77
N GLU A 85 -22.89 32.68 19.99
CA GLU A 85 -23.25 34.10 20.22
C GLU A 85 -24.52 34.16 21.06
N ARG A 86 -24.44 34.80 22.23
CA ARG A 86 -25.61 35.10 23.07
C ARG A 86 -26.21 36.39 22.60
N THR A 87 -27.35 36.34 21.95
CA THR A 87 -28.13 37.52 21.65
C THR A 87 -28.90 37.96 22.93
N GLY A 88 -28.29 38.83 23.70
CA GLY A 88 -28.97 39.52 24.78
C GLY A 88 -29.67 40.75 24.21
N THR A 89 -31.01 40.76 24.08
CA THR A 89 -31.76 41.98 23.94
C THR A 89 -31.75 42.68 25.32
N GLY A 90 -30.95 43.75 25.41
CA GLY A 90 -30.93 44.59 26.61
C GLY A 90 -32.26 45.33 26.79
N ASP A 91 -33.17 44.70 27.50
CA ASP A 91 -34.27 45.39 28.15
C ASP A 91 -34.53 44.76 29.52
N ASN A 92 -34.13 45.49 30.56
CA ASN A 92 -34.29 45.11 31.96
C ASN A 92 -35.73 45.34 32.40
N ASN A 93 -36.68 44.44 32.19
CA ASN A 93 -37.88 44.26 33.01
C ASN A 93 -38.77 43.14 32.45
N GLY A 94 -38.62 41.94 32.94
CA GLY A 94 -39.57 40.85 32.74
C GLY A 94 -39.01 39.52 33.22
N PRO A 95 -39.80 38.64 33.85
CA PRO A 95 -39.33 37.31 34.22
C PRO A 95 -39.25 36.41 33.00
N ASP A 96 -38.18 35.61 32.95
CA ASP A 96 -37.93 34.51 32.04
C ASP A 96 -37.86 34.88 30.53
N ASN A 97 -36.67 35.34 30.12
CA ASN A 97 -36.32 35.32 28.70
C ASN A 97 -35.37 34.16 28.43
N ASP A 98 -35.85 33.24 27.61
CA ASP A 98 -35.03 32.22 26.95
C ASP A 98 -33.87 32.92 26.21
N ASN A 99 -32.65 32.75 26.73
CA ASN A 99 -31.43 33.15 26.03
C ASN A 99 -31.30 32.26 24.80
N GLU A 100 -31.77 32.66 23.65
CA GLU A 100 -31.46 31.99 22.38
C GLU A 100 -29.96 32.13 22.12
N THR A 101 -29.26 31.00 22.14
CA THR A 101 -27.87 30.91 21.77
C THR A 101 -27.80 30.59 20.27
N ASN A 102 -27.35 31.54 19.48
CA ASN A 102 -27.07 31.30 18.05
C ASN A 102 -25.71 30.63 17.90
N LYS A 103 -25.71 29.40 17.36
CA LYS A 103 -24.51 28.67 17.06
C LYS A 103 -23.97 29.10 15.70
N VAL A 104 -22.72 29.53 15.67
CA VAL A 104 -22.01 29.88 14.42
C VAL A 104 -21.21 28.69 13.97
N TYR A 105 -21.52 28.17 12.76
CA TYR A 105 -20.85 27.03 12.16
C TYR A 105 -19.91 27.48 11.05
N GLY A 106 -18.70 26.89 11.00
CA GLY A 106 -17.77 26.98 9.88
C GLY A 106 -18.11 26.00 8.76
N HIS A 107 -17.18 25.82 7.81
CA HIS A 107 -17.34 24.83 6.75
C HIS A 107 -17.46 23.41 7.33
N ALA A 108 -18.31 22.58 6.72
CA ALA A 108 -18.48 21.18 7.09
C ALA A 108 -17.16 20.41 6.84
N VAL A 109 -16.45 20.04 7.90
CA VAL A 109 -15.10 19.46 7.80
C VAL A 109 -15.02 18.08 8.43
N HIS A 110 -15.96 17.68 9.30
CA HIS A 110 -15.86 16.44 10.06
C HIS A 110 -17.09 15.54 9.92
N ASP A 111 -16.83 14.25 9.69
CA ASP A 111 -17.83 13.19 9.81
C ASP A 111 -18.00 12.83 11.31
N PHE A 112 -19.05 13.35 11.93
CA PHE A 112 -19.34 13.13 13.35
C PHE A 112 -19.67 11.67 13.69
N GLY A 113 -20.21 10.94 12.72
CA GLY A 113 -20.57 9.53 12.87
C GLY A 113 -19.42 8.56 12.72
N LEU A 114 -18.22 9.04 12.34
CA LEU A 114 -17.09 8.16 12.03
C LEU A 114 -16.60 7.40 13.28
N PRO A 115 -16.73 6.06 13.33
CA PRO A 115 -16.38 5.29 14.54
C PRO A 115 -14.87 5.10 14.70
N GLY A 116 -14.11 5.21 13.61
CA GLY A 116 -12.66 5.10 13.59
C GLY A 116 -12.11 5.38 12.19
N ARG A 117 -10.79 5.51 12.08
CA ARG A 117 -10.10 5.80 10.82
C ARG A 117 -9.10 4.69 10.50
N LEU A 118 -9.14 4.23 9.25
CA LEU A 118 -8.17 3.29 8.71
C LEU A 118 -7.03 4.06 8.01
N PHE A 119 -5.81 3.69 8.35
CA PHE A 119 -4.58 4.17 7.73
C PHE A 119 -3.88 3.00 7.04
N ARG A 120 -3.70 3.12 5.72
CA ARG A 120 -3.00 2.16 4.87
C ARG A 120 -2.08 2.92 3.91
N GLY A 121 -1.00 2.30 3.49
CA GLY A 121 -0.03 2.94 2.61
C GLY A 121 0.74 4.11 3.26
N THR A 122 0.81 4.15 4.60
CA THR A 122 1.47 5.20 5.36
C THR A 122 2.96 5.34 5.04
N LYS A 123 3.60 4.26 4.54
CA LYS A 123 5.00 4.29 4.06
C LYS A 123 5.21 5.34 2.97
N ARG A 124 4.22 5.58 2.09
CA ARG A 124 4.27 6.60 1.04
C ARG A 124 4.36 8.04 1.57
N LEU A 125 3.81 8.27 2.76
CA LEU A 125 3.76 9.60 3.37
C LEU A 125 5.02 9.95 4.16
N LEU A 126 5.93 8.99 4.39
CA LEU A 126 7.10 9.17 5.24
C LEU A 126 8.03 10.29 4.77
N SER A 127 8.18 10.47 3.46
CA SER A 127 9.02 11.49 2.83
C SER A 127 8.38 12.88 2.77
N SER A 128 7.05 12.99 3.01
CA SER A 128 6.31 14.24 2.88
C SER A 128 6.58 15.20 4.05
N ARG A 129 6.98 16.45 3.76
CA ARG A 129 7.12 17.51 4.76
C ARG A 129 5.78 18.09 5.21
N SER A 130 4.77 18.07 4.34
CA SER A 130 3.45 18.65 4.63
C SER A 130 2.63 17.84 5.63
N ASN A 131 2.97 16.55 5.83
CA ASN A 131 2.19 15.62 6.65
C ASN A 131 2.85 15.31 7.99
N GLU A 132 3.44 16.31 8.67
CA GLU A 132 4.02 16.08 9.99
C GLU A 132 2.99 15.66 11.04
N LYS A 133 1.78 16.21 10.93
CA LYS A 133 0.66 15.91 11.84
C LYS A 133 -0.62 15.66 11.06
N ILE A 134 -1.28 14.57 11.39
CA ILE A 134 -2.59 14.18 10.85
C ILE A 134 -3.60 14.34 11.98
N MET A 135 -4.67 15.12 11.73
CA MET A 135 -5.74 15.28 12.70
C MET A 135 -6.62 14.04 12.76
N ILE A 136 -6.73 13.42 13.92
CA ILE A 136 -7.58 12.25 14.19
C ILE A 136 -8.47 12.61 15.37
N PHE A 137 -9.77 12.71 15.13
CA PHE A 137 -10.77 13.08 16.16
C PHE A 137 -10.35 14.32 16.98
N GLY A 138 -9.93 15.39 16.28
CA GLY A 138 -9.52 16.64 16.90
C GLY A 138 -8.13 16.63 17.56
N ARG A 139 -7.40 15.51 17.53
CA ARG A 139 -6.05 15.42 18.09
C ARG A 139 -5.00 15.28 16.98
N PRO A 140 -3.86 15.96 17.09
CA PRO A 140 -2.76 15.85 16.13
C PRO A 140 -1.93 14.57 16.39
N PHE A 141 -1.84 13.70 15.38
CA PHE A 141 -1.01 12.52 15.38
C PHE A 141 0.18 12.72 14.44
N ARG A 142 1.37 12.30 14.86
CA ARG A 142 2.52 12.19 13.96
C ARG A 142 2.42 10.91 13.14
N LEU A 143 2.98 10.91 11.92
CA LEU A 143 3.03 9.68 11.07
C LEU A 143 3.65 8.49 11.81
N VAL A 144 4.68 8.73 12.60
CA VAL A 144 5.32 7.73 13.46
C VAL A 144 4.30 6.99 14.34
N ALA A 145 3.32 7.71 14.90
CA ALA A 145 2.30 7.11 15.76
C ALA A 145 1.32 6.19 15.00
N LEU A 146 1.20 6.34 13.67
CA LEU A 146 0.38 5.47 12.82
C LEU A 146 1.10 4.18 12.42
N ILE A 147 2.42 4.21 12.36
CA ILE A 147 3.26 3.08 11.95
C ILE A 147 3.66 2.22 13.15
N THR A 148 3.98 2.86 14.27
CA THR A 148 4.47 2.17 15.48
C THR A 148 3.59 0.99 15.92
N PRO A 149 2.24 1.03 15.90
CA PRO A 149 1.41 -0.11 16.29
C PRO A 149 1.64 -1.37 15.42
N ILE A 150 1.86 -1.18 14.10
CA ILE A 150 2.19 -2.27 13.18
C ILE A 150 3.53 -2.88 13.59
N LEU A 151 4.55 -2.03 13.77
CA LEU A 151 5.89 -2.48 14.13
C LEU A 151 5.95 -3.14 15.51
N LEU A 152 5.17 -2.65 16.47
CA LEU A 152 5.03 -3.31 17.79
C LEU A 152 4.49 -4.73 17.66
N ARG A 153 3.47 -4.95 16.80
CA ARG A 153 2.93 -6.29 16.55
C ARG A 153 4.00 -7.19 15.92
N VAL A 154 4.69 -6.69 14.88
CA VAL A 154 5.79 -7.41 14.22
C VAL A 154 6.89 -7.78 15.22
N CYS A 155 7.40 -6.81 16.00
CA CYS A 155 8.46 -7.05 16.97
C CYS A 155 8.03 -8.00 18.09
N LYS A 156 6.76 -7.96 18.50
CA LYS A 156 6.22 -8.92 19.48
C LYS A 156 6.24 -10.35 18.93
N SER A 157 5.81 -10.57 17.69
CA SER A 157 5.85 -11.88 17.04
C SER A 157 7.28 -12.38 16.88
N ILE A 158 8.20 -11.50 16.47
CA ILE A 158 9.65 -11.82 16.39
C ILE A 158 10.18 -12.25 17.76
N GLN A 159 9.89 -11.49 18.81
CA GLN A 159 10.37 -11.80 20.18
C GLN A 159 9.81 -13.13 20.70
N MET A 160 8.54 -13.46 20.39
CA MET A 160 7.95 -14.74 20.76
C MET A 160 8.71 -15.90 20.10
N HIS A 161 8.93 -15.83 18.78
CA HIS A 161 9.64 -16.87 18.03
C HIS A 161 11.11 -16.97 18.45
N ALA A 162 11.80 -15.85 18.69
CA ALA A 162 13.18 -15.82 19.17
C ALA A 162 13.33 -16.43 20.58
N SER A 163 12.32 -16.26 21.42
CA SER A 163 12.31 -16.85 22.78
C SER A 163 12.24 -18.38 22.74
N GLU A 164 11.56 -18.95 21.74
CA GLU A 164 11.55 -20.40 21.48
C GLU A 164 12.94 -20.91 21.07
N LEU A 165 13.75 -20.06 20.43
CA LEU A 165 15.13 -20.34 20.05
C LEU A 165 16.16 -20.01 21.16
N GLY A 166 15.68 -19.62 22.36
CA GLY A 166 16.52 -19.33 23.53
C GLY A 166 17.03 -17.89 23.64
N GLU A 167 16.62 -16.99 22.74
CA GLU A 167 17.02 -15.58 22.76
C GLU A 167 16.04 -14.75 23.61
N LYS A 168 16.49 -14.21 24.74
CA LYS A 168 15.63 -13.55 25.72
C LYS A 168 15.19 -12.13 25.32
N SER A 169 15.98 -11.42 24.51
CA SER A 169 15.70 -10.03 24.15
C SER A 169 16.41 -9.65 22.88
N LEU A 170 15.67 -9.50 21.81
CA LEU A 170 16.16 -8.97 20.54
C LEU A 170 16.00 -7.45 20.50
N LYS A 171 17.12 -6.74 20.28
CA LYS A 171 17.15 -5.27 20.19
C LYS A 171 17.81 -4.76 18.92
N HIS A 172 18.13 -5.65 18.00
CA HIS A 172 18.73 -5.35 16.71
C HIS A 172 17.89 -5.95 15.58
N ALA A 173 17.94 -5.36 14.42
CA ALA A 173 17.37 -5.87 13.17
C ALA A 173 17.95 -5.14 11.97
N SER A 174 17.99 -5.81 10.82
CA SER A 174 18.05 -5.15 9.53
C SER A 174 16.66 -4.84 9.04
N LEU A 175 16.47 -3.61 8.51
CA LEU A 175 15.20 -2.97 8.22
C LEU A 175 15.15 -2.61 6.74
N GLY A 176 14.12 -3.11 6.04
CA GLY A 176 13.91 -2.85 4.62
C GLY A 176 13.42 -1.42 4.36
N HIS A 177 13.95 -0.82 3.31
CA HIS A 177 13.42 0.42 2.75
C HIS A 177 13.51 0.41 1.22
N PRO A 178 12.61 1.13 0.51
CA PRO A 178 12.73 1.26 -0.94
C PRO A 178 13.98 2.05 -1.30
N VAL A 179 14.45 1.92 -2.53
CA VAL A 179 15.58 2.74 -3.03
C VAL A 179 15.26 4.22 -2.91
N ASN A 180 14.05 4.59 -3.31
CA ASN A 180 13.51 5.94 -3.11
C ASN A 180 12.14 5.86 -2.46
N PHE A 181 11.93 6.58 -1.37
CA PHE A 181 10.58 6.88 -0.92
C PHE A 181 9.90 7.78 -1.96
N GLU A 182 8.57 7.81 -1.98
CA GLU A 182 7.79 8.67 -2.90
C GLU A 182 8.09 10.16 -2.65
N SER A 183 9.30 10.60 -2.97
CA SER A 183 9.75 11.99 -2.85
C SER A 183 10.55 12.40 -4.07
N ILE A 184 10.40 13.67 -4.44
CA ILE A 184 11.07 14.27 -5.61
C ILE A 184 12.56 14.58 -5.33
N ASN A 185 13.02 14.48 -4.07
CA ASN A 185 14.38 14.91 -3.70
C ASN A 185 15.00 14.05 -2.58
N ALA A 186 16.34 14.06 -2.52
CA ALA A 186 17.12 13.32 -1.54
C ALA A 186 16.79 13.68 -0.08
N SER A 187 16.38 14.93 0.20
CA SER A 187 16.00 15.34 1.56
C SER A 187 14.73 14.64 2.06
N GLY A 188 13.82 14.20 1.16
CA GLY A 188 12.64 13.42 1.53
C GLY A 188 13.02 12.01 1.97
N ASN A 189 13.98 11.37 1.33
CA ASN A 189 14.46 10.05 1.72
C ASN A 189 15.04 10.06 3.14
N GLN A 190 15.85 11.08 3.48
CA GLN A 190 16.42 11.23 4.81
C GLN A 190 15.33 11.37 5.88
N ILE A 191 14.33 12.24 5.65
CA ILE A 191 13.18 12.42 6.56
C ILE A 191 12.41 11.11 6.75
N ALA A 192 12.21 10.35 5.67
CA ALA A 192 11.52 9.07 5.73
C ALA A 192 12.28 8.05 6.58
N LEU A 193 13.58 7.93 6.40
CA LEU A 193 14.45 7.05 7.20
C LEU A 193 14.47 7.45 8.68
N GLU A 194 14.55 8.74 9.00
CA GLU A 194 14.50 9.23 10.38
C GLU A 194 13.16 8.89 11.07
N ARG A 195 12.03 9.09 10.39
CA ARG A 195 10.70 8.73 10.89
C ARG A 195 10.56 7.22 11.08
N LEU A 196 11.07 6.45 10.15
CA LEU A 196 11.05 5.00 10.22
C LEU A 196 11.92 4.50 11.36
N ALA A 197 13.13 5.06 11.51
CA ALA A 197 14.05 4.77 12.62
C ALA A 197 13.41 5.08 13.99
N GLU A 198 12.73 6.21 14.10
CA GLU A 198 12.01 6.58 15.31
C GLU A 198 10.88 5.57 15.63
N SER A 199 10.12 5.14 14.60
CA SER A 199 9.04 4.17 14.77
C SER A 199 9.58 2.82 15.27
N TYR A 200 10.67 2.33 14.69
CA TYR A 200 11.32 1.09 15.14
C TYR A 200 11.90 1.19 16.55
N LYS A 201 12.45 2.36 16.91
CA LYS A 201 12.93 2.61 18.27
C LYS A 201 11.79 2.50 19.29
N TYR A 202 10.61 3.05 18.99
CA TYR A 202 9.42 2.88 19.84
C TYR A 202 8.93 1.44 19.88
N ALA A 203 9.15 0.66 18.81
CA ALA A 203 8.84 -0.76 18.79
C ALA A 203 9.90 -1.65 19.48
N GLY A 204 10.99 -1.07 20.04
CA GLY A 204 12.00 -1.77 20.82
C GLY A 204 13.29 -2.14 20.06
N ILE A 205 13.40 -1.83 18.78
CA ILE A 205 14.61 -2.07 17.97
C ILE A 205 15.57 -0.90 18.16
N MET A 206 16.60 -1.08 18.98
CA MET A 206 17.55 -0.03 19.36
C MET A 206 18.76 0.05 18.43
N LYS A 207 19.20 -1.09 17.89
CA LYS A 207 20.28 -1.20 16.90
C LYS A 207 19.66 -1.50 15.55
N GLN A 208 19.71 -0.55 14.66
CA GLN A 208 19.02 -0.57 13.38
C GLN A 208 20.03 -0.55 12.25
N ASN A 209 19.90 -1.45 11.29
CA ASN A 209 20.67 -1.48 10.07
C ASN A 209 19.68 -1.34 8.89
N PHE A 210 19.71 -0.21 8.21
CA PHE A 210 18.84 0.03 7.05
C PHE A 210 19.46 -0.55 5.79
N CYS A 211 18.67 -1.33 5.05
CA CYS A 211 19.09 -1.99 3.83
C CYS A 211 18.05 -1.77 2.73
N PRO A 212 18.44 -1.34 1.52
CA PRO A 212 17.53 -1.30 0.38
C PRO A 212 16.94 -2.67 0.06
N GLU A 213 15.62 -2.72 -0.11
CA GLU A 213 14.87 -3.96 -0.33
C GLU A 213 15.42 -4.85 -1.47
N PRO A 214 15.80 -4.31 -2.66
CA PRO A 214 16.38 -5.13 -3.72
C PRO A 214 17.77 -5.71 -3.34
N ILE A 215 18.55 -5.02 -2.50
CA ILE A 215 19.82 -5.55 -2.00
C ILE A 215 19.56 -6.74 -1.07
N ALA A 216 18.59 -6.60 -0.17
CA ALA A 216 18.19 -7.70 0.70
C ALA A 216 17.74 -8.92 -0.10
N ALA A 217 16.89 -8.73 -1.12
CA ALA A 217 16.47 -9.83 -2.01
C ALA A 217 17.67 -10.50 -2.70
N THR A 218 18.65 -9.71 -3.15
CA THR A 218 19.91 -10.26 -3.72
C THR A 218 20.66 -11.10 -2.71
N LEU A 219 20.82 -10.64 -1.47
CA LEU A 219 21.49 -11.41 -0.41
C LEU A 219 20.79 -12.72 -0.12
N SER A 220 19.45 -12.73 -0.09
CA SER A 220 18.65 -13.95 0.06
C SER A 220 18.95 -14.95 -1.06
N TYR A 221 18.95 -14.49 -2.32
CA TYR A 221 19.26 -15.33 -3.47
C TYR A 221 20.69 -15.90 -3.39
N LEU A 222 21.68 -15.05 -3.16
CA LEU A 222 23.08 -15.46 -3.07
C LEU A 222 23.34 -16.42 -1.90
N PHE A 223 22.60 -16.30 -0.83
CA PHE A 223 22.70 -17.24 0.29
C PHE A 223 22.12 -18.61 -0.06
N THR A 224 20.99 -18.66 -0.72
CA THR A 224 20.32 -19.93 -1.09
C THR A 224 21.01 -20.63 -2.25
N ASN A 225 21.71 -19.89 -3.13
CA ASN A 225 22.42 -20.43 -4.29
C ASN A 225 23.93 -20.42 -4.06
N PRO A 226 24.54 -21.59 -3.78
CA PRO A 226 25.94 -21.70 -3.32
C PRO A 226 27.00 -21.42 -4.37
N VAL A 227 26.65 -21.02 -5.58
CA VAL A 227 27.61 -20.70 -6.64
C VAL A 227 28.28 -19.36 -6.35
N GLU A 228 29.62 -19.32 -6.44
CA GLU A 228 30.37 -18.06 -6.41
C GLU A 228 30.03 -17.28 -7.66
N PHE A 229 29.51 -16.07 -7.48
CA PHE A 229 29.05 -15.24 -8.58
C PHE A 229 30.07 -14.12 -8.85
N HIS A 230 30.46 -13.99 -10.10
CA HIS A 230 31.32 -12.91 -10.60
C HIS A 230 30.58 -12.17 -11.70
N GLY A 231 30.42 -10.86 -11.58
CA GLY A 231 29.77 -10.05 -12.59
C GLY A 231 28.78 -9.04 -12.03
N ASN A 232 27.91 -8.55 -12.90
CA ASN A 232 26.88 -7.55 -12.55
C ASN A 232 25.51 -8.21 -12.36
N ILE A 233 24.90 -7.95 -11.22
CA ILE A 233 23.54 -8.42 -10.88
C ILE A 233 22.60 -7.23 -10.97
N LEU A 234 21.51 -7.37 -11.69
CA LEU A 234 20.38 -6.46 -11.64
C LEU A 234 19.28 -7.12 -10.82
N THR A 235 18.90 -6.51 -9.72
CA THR A 235 17.73 -6.93 -8.95
C THR A 235 16.58 -5.95 -9.15
N ILE A 236 15.40 -6.51 -9.38
CA ILE A 236 14.16 -5.79 -9.64
C ILE A 236 13.15 -6.23 -8.60
N ASP A 237 12.74 -5.31 -7.74
CA ASP A 237 11.66 -5.51 -6.79
C ASP A 237 10.42 -4.76 -7.25
N PHE A 238 9.39 -5.49 -7.69
CA PHE A 238 8.12 -4.94 -8.12
C PHE A 238 7.05 -5.19 -7.06
N GLY A 239 7.04 -4.32 -6.07
CA GLY A 239 6.17 -4.38 -4.91
C GLY A 239 4.76 -3.84 -5.14
N GLY A 240 4.05 -3.56 -4.04
CA GLY A 240 2.69 -3.00 -4.07
C GLY A 240 2.66 -1.52 -4.41
N GLY A 241 3.64 -0.74 -3.97
CA GLY A 241 3.71 0.73 -4.13
C GLY A 241 4.81 1.21 -5.06
N THR A 242 5.94 0.53 -5.07
CA THR A 242 7.16 0.93 -5.79
C THR A 242 7.69 -0.17 -6.69
N LEU A 243 8.47 0.25 -7.66
CA LEU A 243 9.29 -0.58 -8.51
C LEU A 243 10.74 -0.11 -8.34
N ASP A 244 11.55 -0.95 -7.72
CA ASP A 244 12.90 -0.62 -7.29
C ASP A 244 13.93 -1.48 -8.03
N PHE A 245 15.01 -0.85 -8.49
CA PHE A 245 16.12 -1.47 -9.22
C PHE A 245 17.43 -1.23 -8.49
N VAL A 246 18.25 -2.25 -8.41
CA VAL A 246 19.63 -2.15 -7.93
C VAL A 246 20.55 -2.91 -8.88
N VAL A 247 21.63 -2.28 -9.30
CA VAL A 247 22.74 -2.95 -9.98
C VAL A 247 23.87 -3.13 -8.97
N LEU A 248 24.24 -4.37 -8.72
CA LEU A 248 25.36 -4.77 -7.89
C LEU A 248 26.47 -5.36 -8.73
N LYS A 249 27.72 -5.04 -8.42
CA LYS A 249 28.89 -5.65 -9.00
C LYS A 249 29.60 -6.50 -7.94
N SER A 250 29.90 -7.74 -8.28
CA SER A 250 30.74 -8.60 -7.44
C SER A 250 32.20 -8.16 -7.54
N VAL A 251 32.82 -7.84 -6.40
CA VAL A 251 34.21 -7.41 -6.28
C VAL A 251 34.90 -8.26 -5.22
N GLY A 252 35.56 -9.34 -5.63
CA GLY A 252 36.18 -10.30 -4.70
C GLY A 252 35.13 -10.90 -3.75
N ASP A 253 35.33 -10.71 -2.46
CA ASP A 253 34.44 -11.20 -1.39
C ASP A 253 33.35 -10.19 -0.99
N SER A 254 33.11 -9.13 -1.77
CA SER A 254 32.15 -8.06 -1.48
C SER A 254 31.30 -7.69 -2.70
N PHE A 255 30.27 -6.89 -2.48
CA PHE A 255 29.42 -6.30 -3.51
C PHE A 255 29.53 -4.78 -3.44
N GLU A 256 29.66 -4.17 -4.60
CA GLU A 256 29.59 -2.72 -4.79
C GLU A 256 28.22 -2.38 -5.41
N VAL A 257 27.55 -1.36 -4.85
CA VAL A 257 26.33 -0.79 -5.44
C VAL A 257 26.74 0.11 -6.59
N VAL A 258 26.47 -0.31 -7.83
CA VAL A 258 26.82 0.45 -9.04
C VAL A 258 25.78 1.52 -9.34
N ALA A 259 24.51 1.17 -9.24
CA ALA A 259 23.41 2.11 -9.46
C ALA A 259 22.15 1.65 -8.72
N THR A 260 21.32 2.63 -8.38
CA THR A 260 19.98 2.42 -7.86
C THR A 260 18.97 3.26 -8.63
N HIS A 261 17.76 2.76 -8.80
CA HIS A 261 16.67 3.48 -9.43
C HIS A 261 15.34 3.00 -8.87
N GLY A 262 14.47 3.91 -8.48
CA GLY A 262 13.13 3.60 -7.97
C GLY A 262 12.11 4.54 -8.59
N ILE A 263 10.94 4.00 -8.92
CA ILE A 263 9.79 4.74 -9.40
C ILE A 263 8.54 4.39 -8.61
N SER A 264 7.61 5.34 -8.47
CA SER A 264 6.32 5.17 -7.76
C SER A 264 5.32 4.42 -8.65
N LEU A 265 5.63 3.15 -8.92
CA LEU A 265 4.85 2.27 -9.77
C LEU A 265 4.76 0.91 -9.07
N GLY A 266 3.55 0.45 -8.77
CA GLY A 266 3.37 -0.77 -8.00
C GLY A 266 2.04 -1.47 -8.31
N GLY A 267 1.83 -2.60 -7.67
CA GLY A 267 0.63 -3.42 -7.80
C GLY A 267 -0.67 -2.69 -7.49
N ASP A 268 -0.65 -1.73 -6.56
CA ASP A 268 -1.82 -0.90 -6.24
C ASP A 268 -2.27 -0.05 -7.45
N LYS A 269 -1.33 0.42 -8.29
CA LYS A 269 -1.67 1.16 -9.51
C LYS A 269 -2.30 0.24 -10.55
N ILE A 270 -1.81 -0.98 -10.66
CA ILE A 270 -2.41 -2.02 -11.52
C ILE A 270 -3.86 -2.27 -11.08
N ASP A 271 -4.09 -2.46 -9.78
CA ASP A 271 -5.42 -2.70 -9.23
C ASP A 271 -6.38 -1.55 -9.56
N GLN A 272 -5.92 -0.29 -9.45
CA GLN A 272 -6.69 0.90 -9.83
C GLN A 272 -7.01 0.95 -11.34
N MET A 273 -6.06 0.57 -12.20
CA MET A 273 -6.28 0.52 -13.65
C MET A 273 -7.32 -0.52 -14.02
N ILE A 274 -7.27 -1.70 -13.41
CA ILE A 274 -8.28 -2.75 -13.60
C ILE A 274 -9.64 -2.25 -13.12
N TYR A 275 -9.71 -1.65 -11.94
CA TYR A 275 -10.94 -1.08 -11.37
C TYR A 275 -11.56 -0.07 -12.34
N ALA A 276 -10.77 0.89 -12.83
CA ALA A 276 -11.25 1.93 -13.71
C ALA A 276 -11.72 1.38 -15.06
N HIS A 277 -11.04 0.36 -15.59
CA HIS A 277 -11.37 -0.19 -16.91
C HIS A 277 -12.53 -1.18 -16.88
N LEU A 278 -12.58 -2.08 -15.89
CA LEU A 278 -13.57 -3.15 -15.85
C LEU A 278 -14.80 -2.79 -15.00
N ILE A 279 -14.59 -2.13 -13.86
CA ILE A 279 -15.66 -1.92 -12.87
C ILE A 279 -16.42 -0.62 -13.12
N PHE A 280 -15.77 0.50 -13.43
CA PHE A 280 -16.48 1.76 -13.64
C PHE A 280 -17.61 1.70 -14.66
N PRO A 281 -17.46 1.04 -15.86
CA PRO A 281 -18.56 0.89 -16.81
C PRO A 281 -19.74 0.09 -16.25
N LEU A 282 -19.48 -0.86 -15.34
CA LEU A 282 -20.50 -1.69 -14.68
C LEU A 282 -21.22 -0.96 -13.54
N LEU A 283 -20.64 0.17 -13.08
CA LEU A 283 -21.19 1.07 -12.06
C LEU A 283 -21.86 2.32 -12.67
N GLY A 284 -21.93 2.44 -14.00
CA GLY A 284 -22.63 3.54 -14.69
C GLY A 284 -21.74 4.63 -15.26
N LYS A 285 -20.40 4.44 -15.34
CA LYS A 285 -19.53 5.36 -16.09
C LYS A 285 -19.92 5.37 -17.57
N GLY A 286 -20.10 6.59 -18.11
CA GLY A 286 -20.50 6.79 -19.51
C GLY A 286 -22.02 6.79 -19.75
N GLU A 287 -22.84 6.49 -18.74
CA GLU A 287 -24.30 6.54 -18.85
C GLU A 287 -24.82 7.97 -18.85
N ARG A 288 -25.98 8.17 -19.48
CA ARG A 288 -26.65 9.47 -19.54
C ARG A 288 -27.63 9.64 -18.39
N TRP A 289 -27.89 10.90 -18.05
CA TRP A 289 -28.83 11.29 -16.99
C TRP A 289 -29.82 12.33 -17.52
N VAL A 290 -31.05 11.89 -17.73
CA VAL A 290 -32.16 12.76 -18.09
C VAL A 290 -32.86 13.23 -16.82
N ARG A 291 -32.91 14.52 -16.60
CA ARG A 291 -33.54 15.16 -15.42
C ARG A 291 -34.38 16.36 -15.83
N THR A 292 -35.40 16.66 -15.04
CA THR A 292 -36.19 17.86 -15.22
C THR A 292 -35.62 18.98 -14.35
N VAL A 293 -35.23 20.09 -14.99
CA VAL A 293 -34.74 21.29 -14.31
C VAL A 293 -35.61 22.45 -14.81
N ASP A 294 -36.31 23.12 -13.91
CA ASP A 294 -37.20 24.22 -14.21
C ASP A 294 -38.25 23.90 -15.30
N GLY A 295 -38.76 22.67 -15.28
CA GLY A 295 -39.74 22.18 -16.25
C GLY A 295 -39.18 21.80 -17.63
N LEU A 296 -37.85 21.91 -17.82
CA LEU A 296 -37.16 21.50 -19.05
C LEU A 296 -36.46 20.16 -18.86
N SER A 297 -36.57 19.29 -19.87
CA SER A 297 -35.81 18.03 -19.89
C SER A 297 -34.36 18.32 -20.27
N VAL A 298 -33.44 18.04 -19.38
CA VAL A 298 -31.99 18.19 -19.58
C VAL A 298 -31.35 16.80 -19.63
N ASP A 299 -30.73 16.50 -20.75
CA ASP A 299 -30.01 15.22 -20.98
C ASP A 299 -28.50 15.47 -20.96
N THR A 300 -27.81 14.93 -19.96
CA THR A 300 -26.35 15.09 -19.73
C THR A 300 -25.70 13.74 -19.50
N LEU A 301 -24.37 13.68 -19.54
CA LEU A 301 -23.65 12.54 -18.97
C LEU A 301 -23.85 12.54 -17.45
N PHE A 302 -23.98 11.34 -16.87
CA PHE A 302 -23.95 11.20 -15.41
C PHE A 302 -22.56 11.66 -14.91
N PRO A 303 -22.47 12.48 -13.86
CA PRO A 303 -21.19 13.04 -13.38
C PRO A 303 -20.37 11.99 -12.60
N PHE A 304 -20.03 10.90 -13.27
CA PHE A 304 -19.32 9.77 -12.67
C PHE A 304 -17.91 10.17 -12.16
N SER A 305 -17.31 11.22 -12.75
CA SER A 305 -16.02 11.78 -12.31
C SER A 305 -15.99 12.18 -10.83
N ASP A 306 -17.15 12.57 -10.26
CA ASP A 306 -17.25 12.95 -8.86
C ASP A 306 -17.07 11.77 -7.89
N TYR A 307 -17.17 10.54 -8.41
CA TYR A 307 -17.09 9.28 -7.65
C TYR A 307 -15.73 8.59 -7.83
N GLU A 308 -15.05 8.80 -8.98
CA GLU A 308 -13.90 7.99 -9.41
C GLU A 308 -12.78 7.96 -8.35
N GLU A 309 -12.37 9.12 -7.86
CA GLU A 309 -11.28 9.23 -6.89
C GLU A 309 -11.57 8.47 -5.59
N LEU A 310 -12.80 8.58 -5.08
CA LEU A 310 -13.20 7.90 -3.85
C LEU A 310 -13.40 6.40 -4.06
N LEU A 311 -13.88 5.97 -5.23
CA LEU A 311 -14.07 4.55 -5.55
C LEU A 311 -12.72 3.81 -5.63
N ILE A 312 -11.70 4.39 -6.26
CA ILE A 312 -10.37 3.77 -6.39
C ILE A 312 -9.53 3.84 -5.11
N ASN A 313 -9.98 4.58 -4.09
CA ASN A 313 -9.34 4.71 -2.80
C ASN A 313 -10.21 4.08 -1.70
N TRP A 314 -10.31 2.76 -1.70
CA TRP A 314 -11.23 2.02 -0.83
C TRP A 314 -11.18 2.41 0.67
N PRO A 315 -10.05 2.86 1.29
CA PRO A 315 -10.06 3.30 2.69
C PRO A 315 -10.86 4.57 2.96
N VAL A 316 -11.22 5.32 1.91
CA VAL A 316 -12.02 6.56 2.01
C VAL A 316 -13.32 6.50 1.22
N SER A 317 -13.62 5.36 0.55
CA SER A 317 -14.82 5.20 -0.28
C SER A 317 -16.14 5.34 0.49
N TYR A 318 -16.14 5.11 1.82
CA TYR A 318 -17.28 5.35 2.69
C TYR A 318 -17.79 6.81 2.61
N MET A 319 -16.94 7.76 2.24
CA MET A 319 -17.32 9.17 2.07
C MET A 319 -18.33 9.39 0.94
N LEU A 320 -18.50 8.44 0.03
CA LEU A 320 -19.55 8.46 -0.98
C LEU A 320 -20.96 8.28 -0.37
N ASN A 321 -21.09 7.75 0.85
CA ASN A 321 -22.39 7.55 1.46
C ASN A 321 -22.95 8.85 2.10
N GLN A 322 -23.00 9.91 1.30
CA GLN A 322 -23.61 11.20 1.55
C GLN A 322 -24.74 11.46 0.56
N ASN A 323 -25.78 12.18 0.95
CA ASN A 323 -26.94 12.47 0.10
C ASN A 323 -26.57 13.12 -1.24
N LYS A 324 -25.50 13.95 -1.29
CA LYS A 324 -25.04 14.58 -2.54
C LYS A 324 -24.57 13.57 -3.59
N TYR A 325 -24.05 12.40 -3.17
CA TYR A 325 -23.62 11.31 -4.05
C TYR A 325 -24.73 10.29 -4.24
N THR A 326 -25.40 9.86 -3.15
CA THR A 326 -26.43 8.82 -3.22
C THR A 326 -27.72 9.30 -3.89
N GLY A 327 -28.07 10.59 -3.79
CA GLY A 327 -29.27 11.15 -4.42
C GLY A 327 -29.32 10.95 -5.95
N PRO A 328 -28.32 11.44 -6.71
CA PRO A 328 -28.23 11.20 -8.16
C PRO A 328 -28.21 9.72 -8.53
N VAL A 329 -27.56 8.86 -7.74
CA VAL A 329 -27.52 7.41 -7.98
C VAL A 329 -28.90 6.79 -7.78
N MET A 330 -29.63 7.17 -6.72
CA MET A 330 -31.01 6.70 -6.48
C MET A 330 -31.97 7.14 -7.57
N ASP A 331 -31.84 8.36 -8.06
CA ASP A 331 -32.63 8.86 -9.18
C ASP A 331 -32.44 7.97 -10.43
N ARG A 332 -31.18 7.68 -10.77
CA ARG A 332 -30.87 6.78 -11.90
C ARG A 332 -31.27 5.32 -11.67
N MET A 333 -31.17 4.82 -10.44
CA MET A 333 -31.55 3.46 -10.08
C MET A 333 -33.04 3.21 -10.23
N ASN A 334 -33.87 4.23 -10.02
CA ASN A 334 -35.32 4.13 -10.12
C ASN A 334 -35.86 4.24 -11.55
N ASN A 335 -34.99 4.50 -12.53
CA ASN A 335 -35.39 4.49 -13.93
C ASN A 335 -35.64 3.06 -14.44
N THR A 336 -36.41 2.95 -15.53
CA THR A 336 -36.77 1.66 -16.12
C THR A 336 -35.86 1.24 -17.27
N ASP A 337 -34.78 2.02 -17.53
CA ASP A 337 -33.81 1.72 -18.59
C ASP A 337 -32.80 0.64 -18.18
N SER A 338 -32.02 0.16 -19.14
CA SER A 338 -31.01 -0.89 -18.94
C SER A 338 -29.86 -0.47 -18.01
N SER A 339 -29.69 0.84 -17.79
CA SER A 339 -28.63 1.37 -16.91
C SER A 339 -29.00 1.29 -15.42
N ALA A 340 -30.27 1.08 -15.07
CA ALA A 340 -30.73 1.00 -13.69
C ALA A 340 -29.95 -0.03 -12.85
N THR A 341 -29.63 -1.19 -13.46
CA THR A 341 -28.81 -2.23 -12.79
C THR A 341 -27.42 -1.73 -12.45
N LYS A 342 -26.78 -0.94 -13.32
CA LYS A 342 -25.45 -0.36 -13.08
C LYS A 342 -25.47 0.60 -11.87
N PHE A 343 -26.49 1.45 -11.79
CA PHE A 343 -26.65 2.38 -10.68
C PHE A 343 -27.07 1.70 -9.39
N ARG A 344 -27.78 0.57 -9.46
CA ARG A 344 -28.04 -0.28 -8.29
C ARG A 344 -26.73 -0.82 -7.73
N ARG A 345 -25.84 -1.35 -8.59
CA ARG A 345 -24.50 -1.78 -8.19
C ARG A 345 -23.70 -0.65 -7.53
N LEU A 346 -23.70 0.55 -8.15
CA LEU A 346 -23.03 1.71 -7.56
C LEU A 346 -23.62 2.07 -6.18
N TYR A 347 -24.94 2.03 -6.05
CA TYR A 347 -25.61 2.28 -4.78
C TYR A 347 -25.19 1.25 -3.72
N ASP A 348 -25.16 -0.04 -4.09
CA ASP A 348 -24.75 -1.12 -3.18
C ASP A 348 -23.29 -1.01 -2.78
N VAL A 349 -22.38 -0.66 -3.72
CA VAL A 349 -20.98 -0.37 -3.40
C VAL A 349 -20.87 0.73 -2.34
N ILE A 350 -21.63 1.81 -2.50
CA ILE A 350 -21.63 2.93 -1.58
C ILE A 350 -22.23 2.54 -0.23
N LYS A 351 -23.44 1.95 -0.23
CA LYS A 351 -24.20 1.65 1.00
C LYS A 351 -23.58 0.55 1.84
N GLN A 352 -23.05 -0.48 1.19
CA GLN A 352 -22.46 -1.64 1.88
C GLN A 352 -20.96 -1.55 2.04
N ASN A 353 -20.34 -0.46 1.51
CA ASN A 353 -18.88 -0.26 1.51
C ASN A 353 -18.10 -1.42 0.87
N TYR A 354 -18.57 -1.90 -0.30
CA TYR A 354 -18.00 -3.05 -1.01
C TYR A 354 -16.68 -2.76 -1.75
N SER A 355 -16.14 -1.56 -1.63
CA SER A 355 -14.89 -1.21 -2.34
C SER A 355 -13.72 -2.14 -1.98
N PHE A 356 -13.61 -2.59 -0.73
CA PHE A 356 -12.58 -3.55 -0.33
C PHE A 356 -12.76 -4.91 -1.04
N GLN A 357 -14.00 -5.42 -1.12
CA GLN A 357 -14.31 -6.68 -1.79
C GLN A 357 -13.97 -6.62 -3.28
N ILE A 358 -14.26 -5.49 -3.93
CA ILE A 358 -13.87 -5.27 -5.33
C ILE A 358 -12.35 -5.33 -5.49
N PHE A 359 -11.58 -4.62 -4.63
CA PHE A 359 -10.11 -4.68 -4.68
C PHE A 359 -9.56 -6.06 -4.33
N HIS A 360 -10.24 -6.82 -3.48
CA HIS A 360 -9.87 -8.22 -3.19
C HIS A 360 -10.04 -9.09 -4.44
N ALA A 361 -11.21 -9.04 -5.09
CA ALA A 361 -11.47 -9.77 -6.32
C ALA A 361 -10.51 -9.38 -7.47
N ILE A 362 -10.15 -8.09 -7.58
CA ILE A 362 -9.15 -7.63 -8.55
C ILE A 362 -7.77 -8.24 -8.26
N ARG A 363 -7.36 -8.36 -7.01
CA ARG A 363 -6.07 -8.98 -6.65
C ARG A 363 -6.06 -10.48 -6.94
N GLU A 364 -7.18 -11.17 -6.70
CA GLU A 364 -7.35 -12.58 -7.08
C GLU A 364 -7.28 -12.74 -8.60
N LEU A 365 -8.03 -11.93 -9.36
CA LEU A 365 -7.99 -11.91 -10.82
C LEU A 365 -6.55 -11.72 -11.33
N LYS A 366 -5.80 -10.75 -10.78
CA LYS A 366 -4.42 -10.48 -11.15
C LYS A 366 -3.49 -11.67 -10.84
N SER A 367 -3.70 -12.31 -9.71
CA SER A 367 -2.98 -13.54 -9.33
C SER A 367 -3.26 -14.66 -10.33
N ASP A 368 -4.53 -14.93 -10.64
CA ASP A 368 -4.93 -16.00 -11.55
C ASP A 368 -4.39 -15.76 -12.96
N LEU A 369 -4.44 -14.53 -13.47
CA LEU A 369 -3.86 -14.14 -14.76
C LEU A 369 -2.34 -14.21 -14.81
N SER A 370 -1.66 -14.25 -13.66
CA SER A 370 -0.21 -14.50 -13.62
C SER A 370 0.13 -15.95 -13.98
N PHE A 371 -0.77 -16.89 -13.74
CA PHE A 371 -0.59 -18.32 -14.02
C PHE A 371 -1.45 -18.83 -15.18
N GLY A 372 -2.71 -18.38 -15.28
CA GLY A 372 -3.67 -18.76 -16.32
C GLY A 372 -3.68 -17.81 -17.52
N HIS A 373 -4.25 -18.25 -18.65
CA HIS A 373 -4.47 -17.40 -19.82
C HIS A 373 -5.79 -16.62 -19.77
N GLU A 374 -6.71 -17.03 -18.91
CA GLU A 374 -7.97 -16.39 -18.64
C GLU A 374 -8.33 -16.56 -17.18
N ALA A 375 -9.11 -15.62 -16.63
CA ALA A 375 -9.63 -15.66 -15.29
C ALA A 375 -10.97 -14.94 -15.22
N VAL A 376 -11.68 -15.10 -14.11
CA VAL A 376 -12.99 -14.50 -13.88
C VAL A 376 -12.89 -13.48 -12.75
N LEU A 377 -13.31 -12.25 -13.02
CA LEU A 377 -13.59 -11.27 -11.98
C LEU A 377 -14.98 -11.56 -11.44
N ASP A 378 -15.05 -12.17 -10.27
CA ASP A 378 -16.32 -12.56 -9.63
C ASP A 378 -16.54 -11.74 -8.35
N ILE A 379 -17.68 -11.03 -8.32
CA ILE A 379 -18.09 -10.22 -7.16
C ILE A 379 -19.58 -10.50 -6.94
N PRO A 380 -19.90 -11.60 -6.24
CA PRO A 380 -21.29 -12.06 -6.07
C PRO A 380 -22.21 -11.02 -5.42
N GLU A 381 -21.69 -10.20 -4.51
CA GLU A 381 -22.44 -9.15 -3.81
C GLU A 381 -22.99 -8.07 -4.77
N LEU A 382 -22.40 -7.94 -5.95
CA LEU A 382 -22.77 -6.97 -6.97
C LEU A 382 -23.35 -7.62 -8.23
N ASP A 383 -23.52 -8.94 -8.24
CA ASP A 383 -23.90 -9.70 -9.44
C ASP A 383 -22.98 -9.34 -10.63
N ILE A 384 -21.67 -9.32 -10.37
CA ILE A 384 -20.63 -9.07 -11.37
C ILE A 384 -19.84 -10.36 -11.57
N ASN A 385 -19.86 -10.86 -12.81
CA ASN A 385 -19.06 -12.00 -13.24
C ASN A 385 -18.53 -11.68 -14.65
N VAL A 386 -17.23 -11.36 -14.75
CA VAL A 386 -16.59 -10.94 -16.00
C VAL A 386 -15.39 -11.82 -16.29
N GLN A 387 -15.47 -12.55 -17.38
CA GLN A 387 -14.31 -13.29 -17.90
C GLN A 387 -13.37 -12.33 -18.61
N ILE A 388 -12.07 -12.44 -18.35
CA ILE A 388 -11.02 -11.63 -18.96
C ILE A 388 -9.84 -12.51 -19.33
N THR A 389 -9.25 -12.23 -20.50
CA THR A 389 -8.04 -12.90 -20.95
C THR A 389 -6.79 -12.16 -20.47
N ARG A 390 -5.66 -12.86 -20.43
CA ARG A 390 -4.35 -12.27 -20.15
C ARG A 390 -4.03 -11.12 -21.12
N ASP A 391 -4.32 -11.28 -22.41
CA ASP A 391 -4.06 -10.24 -23.41
C ASP A 391 -4.86 -8.97 -23.14
N GLN A 392 -6.13 -9.10 -22.73
CA GLN A 392 -6.95 -7.95 -22.33
C GLN A 392 -6.38 -7.28 -21.07
N PHE A 393 -5.95 -8.05 -20.09
CA PHE A 393 -5.31 -7.53 -18.89
C PHE A 393 -4.00 -6.79 -19.22
N GLU A 394 -3.13 -7.38 -20.05
CA GLU A 394 -1.88 -6.76 -20.47
C GLU A 394 -2.12 -5.48 -21.28
N GLN A 395 -3.20 -5.42 -22.06
CA GLN A 395 -3.62 -4.18 -22.74
C GLN A 395 -4.05 -3.11 -21.73
N ILE A 396 -4.80 -3.45 -20.69
CA ILE A 396 -5.20 -2.49 -19.63
C ILE A 396 -3.97 -1.86 -18.99
N ILE A 397 -2.92 -2.64 -18.71
CA ILE A 397 -1.71 -2.17 -18.03
C ILE A 397 -0.58 -1.74 -18.97
N SER A 398 -0.84 -1.61 -20.27
CA SER A 398 0.19 -1.37 -21.29
C SER A 398 1.06 -0.14 -21.02
N THR A 399 0.47 0.97 -20.59
CA THR A 399 1.22 2.19 -20.23
C THR A 399 2.19 1.95 -19.09
N LEU A 400 1.79 1.15 -18.09
CA LEU A 400 2.64 0.77 -16.97
C LEU A 400 3.80 -0.14 -17.43
N LEU A 401 3.56 -1.01 -18.40
CA LEU A 401 4.61 -1.83 -19.00
C LEU A 401 5.62 -1.00 -19.80
N ASP A 402 5.18 0.09 -20.44
CA ASP A 402 6.07 1.07 -21.10
C ASP A 402 6.94 1.80 -20.08
N ASP A 403 6.36 2.22 -18.94
CA ASP A 403 7.10 2.84 -17.84
C ASP A 403 8.15 1.89 -17.25
N LEU A 404 7.82 0.60 -17.06
CA LEU A 404 8.78 -0.43 -16.66
C LEU A 404 9.93 -0.54 -17.66
N ASN A 405 9.62 -0.61 -18.95
CA ASN A 405 10.63 -0.70 -20.02
C ASN A 405 11.56 0.51 -20.03
N GLN A 406 11.02 1.71 -19.78
CA GLN A 406 11.82 2.93 -19.67
C GLN A 406 12.70 2.91 -18.41
N ALA A 407 12.17 2.49 -17.26
CA ALA A 407 12.91 2.41 -16.01
C ALA A 407 14.12 1.44 -16.08
N ILE A 408 13.98 0.34 -16.81
CA ILE A 408 15.11 -0.57 -17.10
C ILE A 408 16.23 0.17 -17.85
N LYS A 409 15.90 0.92 -18.91
CA LYS A 409 16.87 1.69 -19.69
C LYS A 409 17.55 2.76 -18.84
N ASP A 410 16.77 3.48 -18.03
CA ASP A 410 17.29 4.53 -17.16
C ASP A 410 18.24 3.95 -16.08
N THR A 411 17.91 2.78 -15.56
CA THR A 411 18.76 2.07 -14.59
C THR A 411 20.10 1.68 -15.22
N LEU A 412 20.09 1.12 -16.42
CA LEU A 412 21.30 0.76 -17.14
C LEU A 412 22.16 1.97 -17.52
N MET A 413 21.51 3.08 -17.89
CA MET A 413 22.18 4.34 -18.18
C MET A 413 22.85 4.90 -16.91
N LYS A 414 22.18 4.88 -15.75
CA LYS A 414 22.76 5.27 -14.46
C LYS A 414 23.95 4.39 -14.06
N ALA A 415 23.87 3.10 -14.36
CA ALA A 415 24.95 2.16 -14.12
C ALA A 415 26.11 2.28 -15.13
N ASN A 416 25.92 3.02 -16.20
CA ASN A 416 26.83 3.07 -17.36
C ASN A 416 27.15 1.68 -17.92
N LEU A 417 26.11 0.83 -18.02
CA LEU A 417 26.20 -0.55 -18.50
C LEU A 417 25.26 -0.78 -19.70
N ALA A 418 25.70 -1.64 -20.62
CA ALA A 418 24.83 -2.19 -21.65
C ALA A 418 24.12 -3.47 -21.16
N ASN A 419 23.01 -3.86 -21.80
CA ASN A 419 22.22 -5.05 -21.44
C ASN A 419 23.07 -6.33 -21.35
N ASN A 420 24.02 -6.50 -22.26
CA ASN A 420 24.88 -7.69 -22.32
C ASN A 420 25.89 -7.78 -21.16
N GLN A 421 26.16 -6.66 -20.48
CA GLN A 421 27.06 -6.58 -19.33
C GLN A 421 26.38 -6.93 -17.99
N ILE A 422 25.04 -7.09 -17.97
CA ILE A 422 24.33 -7.69 -16.85
C ILE A 422 24.46 -9.22 -17.01
N ASP A 423 24.88 -9.89 -15.95
CA ASP A 423 25.15 -11.33 -15.96
C ASP A 423 24.03 -12.14 -15.32
N LEU A 424 23.30 -11.52 -14.40
CA LEU A 424 22.16 -12.10 -13.68
C LEU A 424 21.09 -11.05 -13.42
N VAL A 425 19.82 -11.41 -13.64
CA VAL A 425 18.66 -10.59 -13.29
C VAL A 425 17.81 -11.34 -12.28
N ILE A 426 17.65 -10.79 -11.10
CA ILE A 426 16.79 -11.33 -10.05
C ILE A 426 15.50 -10.52 -10.04
N ARG A 427 14.36 -11.18 -10.22
CA ARG A 427 13.05 -10.53 -10.05
C ARG A 427 12.36 -11.01 -8.79
N THR A 428 11.83 -10.06 -8.02
CA THR A 428 11.07 -10.28 -6.80
C THR A 428 9.90 -9.30 -6.71
N GLY A 429 9.09 -9.41 -5.65
CA GLY A 429 7.85 -8.66 -5.51
C GLY A 429 6.67 -9.28 -6.26
N GLY A 430 5.46 -9.20 -5.69
CA GLY A 430 4.27 -9.89 -6.22
C GLY A 430 3.88 -9.47 -7.63
N SER A 431 4.10 -8.19 -8.01
CA SER A 431 3.80 -7.70 -9.36
C SER A 431 4.79 -8.18 -10.42
N SER A 432 5.97 -8.67 -10.02
CA SER A 432 6.94 -9.24 -10.94
C SER A 432 6.47 -10.56 -11.56
N LEU A 433 5.49 -11.24 -10.95
CA LEU A 433 4.92 -12.50 -11.46
C LEU A 433 4.09 -12.32 -12.73
N ILE A 434 3.71 -11.10 -13.09
CA ILE A 434 2.94 -10.81 -14.31
C ILE A 434 3.75 -11.23 -15.54
N PRO A 435 3.20 -12.10 -16.43
CA PRO A 435 3.93 -12.63 -17.58
C PRO A 435 4.52 -11.56 -18.51
N ALA A 436 3.80 -10.47 -18.76
CA ALA A 436 4.31 -9.35 -19.56
C ALA A 436 5.57 -8.72 -18.97
N VAL A 437 5.68 -8.64 -17.64
CA VAL A 437 6.91 -8.17 -16.95
C VAL A 437 8.07 -9.09 -17.28
N ASN A 438 7.86 -10.41 -17.14
CA ASN A 438 8.87 -11.41 -17.49
C ASN A 438 9.29 -11.33 -18.98
N ASN A 439 8.31 -11.13 -19.87
CA ASN A 439 8.55 -10.99 -21.30
C ASN A 439 9.44 -9.76 -21.61
N ILE A 440 9.18 -8.62 -20.96
CA ILE A 440 10.00 -7.42 -21.11
C ILE A 440 11.42 -7.68 -20.62
N LEU A 441 11.57 -8.28 -19.43
CA LEU A 441 12.89 -8.60 -18.88
C LEU A 441 13.68 -9.56 -19.78
N ASN A 442 13.05 -10.60 -20.31
CA ASN A 442 13.71 -11.55 -21.23
C ASN A 442 14.07 -10.94 -22.59
N LYS A 443 13.34 -9.89 -23.07
CA LYS A 443 13.76 -9.13 -24.25
C LYS A 443 15.06 -8.35 -24.02
N HIS A 444 15.27 -7.83 -22.81
CA HIS A 444 16.50 -7.12 -22.44
C HIS A 444 17.64 -8.06 -22.06
N PHE A 445 17.33 -9.17 -21.36
CA PHE A 445 18.30 -10.01 -20.65
C PHE A 445 18.06 -11.50 -20.90
N SER A 446 17.97 -11.89 -22.18
CA SER A 446 17.65 -13.27 -22.59
C SER A 446 18.49 -14.33 -21.86
N GLY A 447 17.82 -15.28 -21.20
CA GLY A 447 18.43 -16.40 -20.49
C GLY A 447 19.15 -16.04 -19.18
N LYS A 448 19.02 -14.80 -18.70
CA LYS A 448 19.66 -14.33 -17.46
C LYS A 448 18.66 -14.00 -16.34
N VAL A 449 17.35 -14.05 -16.63
CA VAL A 449 16.28 -13.71 -15.67
C VAL A 449 15.94 -14.94 -14.83
N ILE A 450 15.93 -14.75 -13.53
CA ILE A 450 15.50 -15.76 -12.57
C ILE A 450 14.43 -15.20 -11.62
N ASP A 451 13.58 -16.09 -11.14
CA ASP A 451 12.59 -15.81 -10.12
C ASP A 451 13.17 -16.10 -8.74
N HIS A 452 12.99 -15.19 -7.82
CA HIS A 452 13.35 -15.40 -6.42
C HIS A 452 12.21 -14.96 -5.54
N ASP A 453 11.78 -15.80 -4.62
CA ASP A 453 10.60 -15.69 -3.76
C ASP A 453 9.99 -14.28 -3.70
N PRO A 454 8.83 -14.05 -4.33
CA PRO A 454 8.31 -12.71 -4.55
C PRO A 454 7.77 -12.03 -3.27
N PHE A 455 7.61 -12.77 -2.17
CA PHE A 455 6.94 -12.25 -0.97
C PHE A 455 7.82 -12.27 0.28
N THR A 456 8.82 -13.14 0.34
CA THR A 456 9.61 -13.36 1.55
C THR A 456 11.12 -13.12 1.37
N SER A 457 11.59 -12.98 0.14
CA SER A 457 13.02 -12.79 -0.18
C SER A 457 13.64 -11.57 0.50
N VAL A 458 12.90 -10.47 0.59
CA VAL A 458 13.36 -9.22 1.24
C VAL A 458 13.57 -9.48 2.74
N ALA A 459 12.55 -9.96 3.46
CA ALA A 459 12.66 -10.22 4.89
C ALA A 459 13.75 -11.27 5.19
N ALA A 460 13.87 -12.31 4.35
CA ALA A 460 14.91 -13.33 4.44
C ALA A 460 16.32 -12.72 4.28
N GLY A 461 16.52 -11.92 3.26
CA GLY A 461 17.79 -11.24 3.01
C GLY A 461 18.17 -10.24 4.10
N LEU A 462 17.19 -9.52 4.66
CA LEU A 462 17.39 -8.65 5.82
C LEU A 462 17.86 -9.45 7.04
N ALA A 463 17.25 -10.60 7.31
CA ALA A 463 17.68 -11.45 8.43
C ALA A 463 19.13 -11.97 8.24
N ILE A 464 19.48 -12.35 7.02
CA ILE A 464 20.85 -12.75 6.66
C ILE A 464 21.80 -11.56 6.82
N SER A 465 21.41 -10.37 6.34
CA SER A 465 22.19 -9.14 6.48
C SER A 465 22.49 -8.80 7.94
N ASP A 466 21.48 -8.88 8.80
CA ASP A 466 21.62 -8.60 10.24
C ASP A 466 22.58 -9.61 10.92
N TYR A 467 22.44 -10.91 10.59
CA TYR A 467 23.27 -11.96 11.16
C TYR A 467 24.76 -11.77 10.86
N TYR A 468 25.10 -11.42 9.60
CA TYR A 468 26.49 -11.18 9.20
C TYR A 468 26.94 -9.74 9.40
N GLY A 469 26.04 -8.82 9.71
CA GLY A 469 26.33 -7.41 9.93
C GLY A 469 26.77 -6.67 8.67
N PHE A 470 26.13 -6.95 7.53
CA PHE A 470 26.36 -6.17 6.32
C PHE A 470 25.85 -4.74 6.50
N GLU A 471 26.69 -3.78 6.19
CA GLU A 471 26.36 -2.36 6.21
C GLU A 471 26.41 -1.83 4.77
N PHE A 472 25.33 -1.19 4.34
CA PHE A 472 25.24 -0.59 3.02
C PHE A 472 25.19 0.93 3.21
N THR A 473 26.31 1.57 2.89
CA THR A 473 26.37 3.03 2.78
C THR A 473 25.83 3.43 1.42
N GLY A 474 24.66 4.07 1.42
CA GLY A 474 24.04 4.63 0.22
C GLY A 474 24.57 5.99 -0.13
#